data_7fdbb8771eed58ddbfe61bb2f84f7c68
#
_entry.id   7fdbb8771eed58ddbfe61bb2f84f7c68
#
_cell.length_a   1.000
_cell.length_b   1.000
_cell.length_c   1.000
_cell.angle_alpha   90.00
_cell.angle_beta   90.00
_cell.angle_gamma   90.00
#
_symmetry.space_group_name_H-M   'P 1'
#
loop_
_entity.id
_entity.type
_entity.pdbx_description
1 polymer ?
#
loop_
_entity_poly.entity_id
_entity_poly.type
_entity_poly.pdbx_seq_one_letter_code
_entity_poly.pdbx_strand_id
1 'polypeptide(L)'
;MRWSEASFIGQKNNLNGAKDYGINLFVEFIFGRESPVEAAVIGGGIVGCHIAYRLAKEGKEVFLLEKEGTLGEHTSTRNSGVVHAGIYYPQGSLKGRLCVRGRHLTYEFLQNHDIPHWKCGKIIVALVDAERKALEDLKKRGEDNGVENLKLVDEPEAGKIEPRVRSLGALYSPETGILDMAAYMRVIERMLKGLGVSIAKPCEVLSVDDHNNLRTTRGEMEADMIINAAGLHSDHIAKMCGVEGYEIIPHKGDYYNTTEEVVRGLVYPVPDSPHSLGIHLTRTLGEETLIGPSAVPGSDKEDYEIRTPREEFEEGALAMVPDFNVHRIYPGYSGNRPKLYHQGVLQTDFVILKQEKRRVHLLGIESPGLTAAPAIAEYVATVIK
;
A
#
# COMPACT_ATOMS: atom_id res chain seq x y z
N MET A 1 -59.11 -5.78 52.50
CA MET A 1 -59.48 -5.34 51.10
C MET A 1 -58.35 -5.70 50.21
N ARG A 2 -58.59 -6.57 49.25
CA ARG A 2 -57.60 -7.04 48.22
C ARG A 2 -57.44 -5.97 47.16
N TRP A 3 -56.22 -5.69 46.72
CA TRP A 3 -55.92 -5.20 45.38
C TRP A 3 -54.76 -6.01 44.79
N SER A 4 -55.00 -6.46 43.60
CA SER A 4 -54.31 -7.46 42.84
C SER A 4 -52.99 -6.96 42.25
N GLU A 5 -52.02 -7.90 42.16
CA GLU A 5 -50.80 -7.82 41.36
C GLU A 5 -51.13 -7.64 39.87
N ALA A 6 -50.55 -6.62 39.24
CA ALA A 6 -50.49 -6.49 37.80
C ALA A 6 -49.03 -6.60 37.37
N SER A 7 -48.72 -7.69 36.71
CA SER A 7 -47.43 -8.04 36.12
C SER A 7 -47.00 -7.03 35.06
N PHE A 8 -45.89 -6.34 35.29
CA PHE A 8 -45.14 -5.64 34.24
C PHE A 8 -44.19 -6.63 33.56
N ILE A 9 -44.62 -7.13 32.41
CA ILE A 9 -43.73 -7.83 31.47
C ILE A 9 -42.90 -6.76 30.75
N GLY A 10 -41.61 -6.71 31.07
CA GLY A 10 -40.66 -5.82 30.43
C GLY A 10 -40.43 -6.20 28.95
N GLN A 11 -40.84 -5.32 28.07
CA GLN A 11 -40.30 -5.35 26.69
C GLN A 11 -38.83 -4.94 26.72
N LYS A 12 -37.92 -5.91 26.58
CA LYS A 12 -36.56 -5.65 26.16
C LYS A 12 -36.63 -5.17 24.72
N ASN A 13 -36.53 -3.88 24.51
CA ASN A 13 -36.33 -3.30 23.18
C ASN A 13 -34.98 -3.80 22.62
N ASN A 14 -35.07 -4.58 21.58
CA ASN A 14 -33.97 -5.14 20.81
C ASN A 14 -33.34 -4.02 19.97
N LEU A 15 -32.34 -3.30 20.53
CA LEU A 15 -31.60 -2.23 19.84
C LEU A 15 -30.62 -2.74 18.78
N ASN A 16 -30.48 -4.06 18.65
CA ASN A 16 -29.64 -4.68 17.61
C ASN A 16 -30.31 -4.76 16.22
N GLY A 17 -31.65 -4.77 16.15
CA GLY A 17 -32.39 -4.84 14.89
C GLY A 17 -32.33 -3.58 14.02
N ALA A 18 -32.19 -2.39 14.62
CA ALA A 18 -32.20 -1.14 13.87
C ALA A 18 -30.92 -0.86 13.08
N LYS A 19 -29.78 -1.43 13.52
CA LYS A 19 -28.50 -1.32 12.76
C LYS A 19 -28.48 -2.24 11.56
N ASP A 20 -29.04 -3.44 11.68
CA ASP A 20 -29.12 -4.41 10.58
C ASP A 20 -30.12 -3.98 9.49
N TYR A 21 -31.26 -3.36 9.88
CA TYR A 21 -32.22 -2.82 8.91
C TYR A 21 -31.65 -1.65 8.09
N GLY A 22 -30.84 -0.77 8.68
CA GLY A 22 -30.21 0.34 7.98
C GLY A 22 -29.16 -0.13 6.97
N ILE A 23 -28.38 -1.15 7.33
CA ILE A 23 -27.35 -1.75 6.45
C ILE A 23 -28.02 -2.51 5.30
N ASN A 24 -29.05 -3.30 5.56
CA ASN A 24 -29.76 -4.05 4.53
C ASN A 24 -30.49 -3.14 3.53
N LEU A 25 -31.16 -2.09 3.98
CA LEU A 25 -31.81 -1.11 3.10
C LEU A 25 -30.78 -0.36 2.22
N PHE A 26 -29.62 -0.02 2.76
CA PHE A 26 -28.58 0.64 1.98
C PHE A 26 -27.95 -0.32 0.94
N VAL A 27 -27.80 -1.60 1.28
CA VAL A 27 -27.32 -2.64 0.37
C VAL A 27 -28.32 -2.92 -0.74
N GLU A 28 -29.62 -3.04 -0.43
CA GLU A 28 -30.69 -3.20 -1.43
C GLU A 28 -30.77 -1.99 -2.37
N PHE A 29 -30.55 -0.78 -1.87
CA PHE A 29 -30.49 0.44 -2.70
C PHE A 29 -29.27 0.46 -3.64
N ILE A 30 -28.15 -0.14 -3.24
CA ILE A 30 -26.93 -0.21 -4.07
C ILE A 30 -27.06 -1.28 -5.17
N PHE A 31 -27.61 -2.46 -4.87
CA PHE A 31 -27.63 -3.63 -5.74
C PHE A 31 -29.00 -3.92 -6.37
N GLY A 32 -29.86 -2.99 -6.53
CA GLY A 32 -31.17 -3.14 -7.18
C GLY A 32 -31.53 -1.96 -8.07
N ARG A 33 -30.52 -1.24 -8.55
CA ARG A 33 -30.71 -0.02 -9.36
C ARG A 33 -31.10 -0.36 -10.79
N GLU A 34 -31.98 0.44 -11.37
CA GLU A 34 -32.37 0.36 -12.78
C GLU A 34 -31.36 1.06 -13.72
N SER A 35 -30.38 1.80 -13.19
CA SER A 35 -29.36 2.52 -14.00
C SER A 35 -27.95 2.15 -13.55
N PRO A 36 -26.97 2.05 -14.50
CA PRO A 36 -25.59 1.79 -14.19
C PRO A 36 -24.98 2.90 -13.31
N VAL A 37 -24.00 2.55 -12.49
CA VAL A 37 -23.17 3.50 -11.77
C VAL A 37 -22.09 4.06 -12.69
N GLU A 38 -21.69 5.33 -12.54
CA GLU A 38 -20.67 5.91 -13.44
C GLU A 38 -19.32 5.20 -13.31
N ALA A 39 -18.91 4.79 -12.09
CA ALA A 39 -17.65 4.10 -11.88
C ALA A 39 -17.72 3.09 -10.73
N ALA A 40 -17.34 1.84 -11.02
CA ALA A 40 -17.07 0.80 -10.01
C ALA A 40 -15.55 0.65 -9.85
N VAL A 41 -15.04 0.91 -8.64
CA VAL A 41 -13.64 0.69 -8.27
C VAL A 41 -13.57 -0.60 -7.45
N ILE A 42 -12.83 -1.60 -7.93
CA ILE A 42 -12.68 -2.92 -7.30
C ILE A 42 -11.36 -2.94 -6.54
N GLY A 43 -11.44 -3.05 -5.21
CA GLY A 43 -10.34 -3.07 -4.28
C GLY A 43 -10.24 -1.78 -3.44
N GLY A 44 -10.47 -1.92 -2.14
CA GLY A 44 -10.42 -0.84 -1.13
C GLY A 44 -9.03 -0.63 -0.52
N GLY A 45 -7.96 -1.01 -1.22
CA GLY A 45 -6.61 -0.62 -0.87
C GLY A 45 -6.36 0.87 -1.10
N ILE A 46 -5.20 1.40 -0.64
CA ILE A 46 -4.88 2.83 -0.74
C ILE A 46 -4.98 3.37 -2.17
N VAL A 47 -4.61 2.58 -3.17
CA VAL A 47 -4.67 2.96 -4.58
C VAL A 47 -6.12 3.11 -5.05
N GLY A 48 -6.97 2.11 -4.80
CA GLY A 48 -8.39 2.17 -5.14
C GLY A 48 -9.11 3.29 -4.41
N CYS A 49 -8.78 3.52 -3.12
CA CYS A 49 -9.30 4.65 -2.36
C CYS A 49 -8.94 6.01 -2.97
N HIS A 50 -7.69 6.22 -3.40
CA HIS A 50 -7.30 7.46 -4.06
C HIS A 50 -7.94 7.65 -5.43
N ILE A 51 -8.14 6.56 -6.19
CA ILE A 51 -8.88 6.61 -7.47
C ILE A 51 -10.33 7.00 -7.21
N ALA A 52 -11.00 6.35 -6.27
CA ALA A 52 -12.38 6.68 -5.89
C ALA A 52 -12.50 8.14 -5.41
N TYR A 53 -11.55 8.59 -4.56
CA TYR A 53 -11.46 9.97 -4.10
C TYR A 53 -11.33 10.96 -5.25
N ARG A 54 -10.44 10.68 -6.20
CA ARG A 54 -10.21 11.55 -7.35
C ARG A 54 -11.44 11.66 -8.24
N LEU A 55 -12.08 10.54 -8.57
CA LEU A 55 -13.28 10.50 -9.41
C LEU A 55 -14.46 11.20 -8.75
N ALA A 56 -14.67 10.97 -7.45
CA ALA A 56 -15.73 11.66 -6.70
C ALA A 56 -15.49 13.18 -6.63
N LYS A 57 -14.24 13.64 -6.49
CA LYS A 57 -13.90 15.06 -6.58
C LYS A 57 -14.14 15.67 -7.97
N GLU A 58 -14.12 14.86 -9.02
CA GLU A 58 -14.50 15.27 -10.38
C GLU A 58 -16.02 15.20 -10.62
N GLY A 59 -16.80 14.90 -9.57
CA GLY A 59 -18.27 14.86 -9.61
C GLY A 59 -18.88 13.56 -10.08
N LYS A 60 -18.08 12.48 -10.20
CA LYS A 60 -18.58 11.17 -10.60
C LYS A 60 -19.25 10.43 -9.47
N GLU A 61 -20.31 9.68 -9.80
CA GLU A 61 -20.89 8.69 -8.89
C GLU A 61 -19.98 7.46 -8.84
N VAL A 62 -19.42 7.17 -7.64
CA VAL A 62 -18.42 6.11 -7.45
C VAL A 62 -18.88 5.08 -6.45
N PHE A 63 -18.73 3.80 -6.81
CA PHE A 63 -18.86 2.65 -5.94
C PHE A 63 -17.49 2.01 -5.72
N LEU A 64 -17.10 1.85 -4.45
CA LEU A 64 -15.89 1.16 -4.04
C LEU A 64 -16.28 -0.20 -3.45
N LEU A 65 -15.83 -1.27 -4.12
CA LEU A 65 -16.11 -2.66 -3.75
C LEU A 65 -14.88 -3.27 -3.09
N GLU A 66 -15.00 -3.71 -1.83
CA GLU A 66 -13.91 -4.32 -1.07
C GLU A 66 -14.34 -5.68 -0.52
N LYS A 67 -13.55 -6.73 -0.79
CA LYS A 67 -13.86 -8.10 -0.36
C LYS A 67 -13.77 -8.28 1.16
N GLU A 68 -12.90 -7.53 1.81
CA GLU A 68 -12.67 -7.61 3.25
C GLU A 68 -13.65 -6.75 4.06
N GLY A 69 -13.67 -6.98 5.36
CA GLY A 69 -14.50 -6.20 6.30
C GLY A 69 -14.02 -4.77 6.51
N THR A 70 -12.73 -4.51 6.26
CA THR A 70 -12.13 -3.18 6.39
C THR A 70 -11.32 -2.81 5.14
N LEU A 71 -11.12 -1.51 4.91
CA LEU A 71 -10.29 -1.06 3.80
C LEU A 71 -8.81 -1.25 4.14
N GLY A 72 -8.02 -1.69 3.17
CA GLY A 72 -6.56 -1.73 3.26
C GLY A 72 -5.97 -2.93 3.99
N GLU A 73 -6.70 -3.99 4.27
CA GLU A 73 -6.25 -5.14 5.09
C GLU A 73 -5.01 -5.87 4.57
N HIS A 74 -4.77 -5.83 3.25
CA HIS A 74 -3.64 -6.52 2.62
C HIS A 74 -2.41 -5.61 2.49
N THR A 75 -1.89 -5.44 1.28
CA THR A 75 -0.61 -4.74 0.98
C THR A 75 -0.56 -3.31 1.52
N SER A 76 -1.71 -2.61 1.63
CA SER A 76 -1.76 -1.19 2.01
C SER A 76 -1.36 -0.92 3.45
N THR A 77 -1.61 -1.85 4.38
CA THR A 77 -1.27 -1.73 5.80
C THR A 77 -0.20 -2.71 6.26
N ARG A 78 0.24 -3.63 5.38
CA ARG A 78 1.28 -4.62 5.66
C ARG A 78 2.58 -4.29 4.92
N ASN A 79 3.11 -3.10 5.20
CA ASN A 79 4.36 -2.57 4.64
C ASN A 79 5.04 -1.63 5.66
N SER A 80 6.23 -1.11 5.34
CA SER A 80 7.01 -0.29 6.29
C SER A 80 6.51 1.15 6.47
N GLY A 81 5.41 1.56 5.84
CA GLY A 81 4.89 2.94 5.91
C GLY A 81 5.80 4.01 5.30
N VAL A 82 6.70 3.64 4.41
CA VAL A 82 7.71 4.54 3.86
C VAL A 82 7.15 5.38 2.72
N VAL A 83 7.32 6.71 2.82
CA VAL A 83 7.16 7.66 1.71
C VAL A 83 8.47 7.72 0.95
N HIS A 84 8.54 7.01 -0.17
CA HIS A 84 9.75 6.88 -0.98
C HIS A 84 10.07 8.15 -1.79
N ALA A 85 11.36 8.44 -1.99
CA ALA A 85 11.78 9.58 -2.80
C ALA A 85 11.72 9.32 -4.33
N GLY A 86 11.98 8.07 -4.79
CA GLY A 86 12.00 7.72 -6.23
C GLY A 86 13.36 7.28 -6.77
N ILE A 87 14.32 6.93 -5.89
CA ILE A 87 15.75 6.72 -6.22
C ILE A 87 15.99 5.48 -7.08
N TYR A 88 15.29 4.37 -6.80
CA TYR A 88 15.65 3.03 -7.30
C TYR A 88 15.13 2.71 -8.69
N TYR A 89 14.17 3.45 -9.21
CA TYR A 89 13.41 3.06 -10.40
C TYR A 89 14.10 3.50 -11.69
N PRO A 90 13.99 2.71 -12.77
CA PRO A 90 14.52 3.09 -14.07
C PRO A 90 13.95 4.44 -14.53
N GLN A 91 14.77 5.24 -15.20
CA GLN A 91 14.34 6.51 -15.75
C GLN A 91 13.19 6.33 -16.76
N GLY A 92 12.16 7.18 -16.66
CA GLY A 92 10.99 7.13 -17.54
C GLY A 92 9.94 6.07 -17.17
N SER A 93 10.24 5.15 -16.22
CA SER A 93 9.28 4.15 -15.75
C SER A 93 8.08 4.82 -15.08
N LEU A 94 6.92 4.13 -15.07
CA LEU A 94 5.76 4.58 -14.30
C LEU A 94 6.06 4.65 -12.81
N LYS A 95 6.78 3.66 -12.25
CA LYS A 95 7.23 3.67 -10.86
C LYS A 95 8.04 4.93 -10.53
N GLY A 96 9.02 5.31 -11.37
CA GLY A 96 9.84 6.51 -11.16
C GLY A 96 9.00 7.79 -11.18
N ARG A 97 8.27 8.01 -12.27
CA ARG A 97 7.45 9.23 -12.45
C ARG A 97 6.37 9.37 -11.39
N LEU A 98 5.60 8.28 -11.15
CA LEU A 98 4.48 8.33 -10.21
C LEU A 98 4.94 8.33 -8.76
N CYS A 99 6.14 7.80 -8.43
CA CYS A 99 6.71 7.91 -7.10
C CYS A 99 7.08 9.36 -6.75
N VAL A 100 7.82 10.04 -7.63
CA VAL A 100 8.26 11.42 -7.39
C VAL A 100 7.04 12.35 -7.29
N ARG A 101 6.11 12.29 -8.26
CA ARG A 101 4.86 13.07 -8.20
C ARG A 101 4.02 12.69 -6.98
N GLY A 102 3.88 11.39 -6.72
CA GLY A 102 3.07 10.86 -5.61
C GLY A 102 3.61 11.27 -4.25
N ARG A 103 4.93 11.34 -4.07
CA ARG A 103 5.56 11.81 -2.84
C ARG A 103 5.05 13.22 -2.45
N HIS A 104 5.06 14.16 -3.38
CA HIS A 104 4.58 15.53 -3.13
C HIS A 104 3.09 15.52 -2.75
N LEU A 105 2.27 14.82 -3.53
CA LEU A 105 0.84 14.71 -3.26
C LEU A 105 0.53 13.99 -1.95
N THR A 106 1.31 12.96 -1.62
CA THR A 106 1.15 12.23 -0.36
C THR A 106 1.46 13.14 0.83
N TYR A 107 2.60 13.84 0.84
CA TYR A 107 2.90 14.77 1.94
C TYR A 107 1.86 15.89 2.04
N GLU A 108 1.40 16.44 0.91
CA GLU A 108 0.32 17.42 0.90
C GLU A 108 -0.97 16.85 1.51
N PHE A 109 -1.35 15.64 1.14
CA PHE A 109 -2.53 14.98 1.71
C PHE A 109 -2.38 14.72 3.21
N LEU A 110 -1.21 14.20 3.65
CA LEU A 110 -0.94 13.93 5.05
C LEU A 110 -1.03 15.20 5.91
N GLN A 111 -0.45 16.30 5.43
CA GLN A 111 -0.48 17.62 6.11
C GLN A 111 -1.88 18.21 6.15
N ASN A 112 -2.60 18.22 5.04
CA ASN A 112 -3.94 18.80 4.94
C ASN A 112 -5.00 18.06 5.78
N HIS A 113 -4.71 16.83 6.20
CA HIS A 113 -5.65 15.99 6.96
C HIS A 113 -5.12 15.53 8.32
N ASP A 114 -4.05 16.16 8.83
CA ASP A 114 -3.44 15.88 10.13
C ASP A 114 -3.12 14.39 10.34
N ILE A 115 -2.66 13.71 9.28
CA ILE A 115 -2.24 12.31 9.38
C ILE A 115 -0.82 12.26 9.92
N PRO A 116 -0.56 11.49 10.99
CA PRO A 116 0.78 11.38 11.55
C PRO A 116 1.80 10.90 10.52
N HIS A 117 2.87 11.66 10.35
CA HIS A 117 3.96 11.36 9.45
C HIS A 117 5.23 12.08 9.90
N TRP A 118 6.36 11.60 9.42
CA TRP A 118 7.66 12.20 9.73
C TRP A 118 8.60 12.10 8.52
N LYS A 119 9.05 13.23 8.02
CA LYS A 119 10.05 13.35 6.97
C LYS A 119 11.45 13.21 7.60
N CYS A 120 11.78 11.99 8.05
CA CYS A 120 12.99 11.68 8.82
C CYS A 120 14.25 11.56 7.95
N GLY A 121 14.12 11.49 6.64
CA GLY A 121 15.22 11.19 5.75
C GLY A 121 15.55 9.69 5.70
N LYS A 122 16.44 9.34 4.78
CA LYS A 122 16.98 7.99 4.61
C LYS A 122 18.45 8.05 4.23
N ILE A 123 19.26 7.15 4.79
CA ILE A 123 20.61 6.88 4.26
C ILE A 123 20.65 5.50 3.61
N ILE A 124 21.35 5.41 2.46
CA ILE A 124 21.70 4.15 1.81
C ILE A 124 23.20 4.01 2.01
N VAL A 125 23.63 2.99 2.75
CA VAL A 125 25.00 2.87 3.24
C VAL A 125 25.82 1.89 2.39
N ALA A 126 27.06 2.27 2.08
CA ALA A 126 28.07 1.35 1.56
C ALA A 126 28.76 0.66 2.75
N LEU A 127 28.70 -0.66 2.78
CA LEU A 127 29.35 -1.51 3.80
C LEU A 127 30.73 -1.99 3.36
N VAL A 128 30.98 -2.01 2.05
CA VAL A 128 32.25 -2.38 1.41
C VAL A 128 32.61 -1.36 0.31
N ASP A 129 33.91 -1.24 0.00
CA ASP A 129 34.40 -0.23 -0.98
C ASP A 129 33.76 -0.38 -2.36
N ALA A 130 33.49 -1.62 -2.79
CA ALA A 130 32.85 -1.88 -4.08
C ALA A 130 31.45 -1.23 -4.21
N GLU A 131 30.75 -0.96 -3.12
CA GLU A 131 29.41 -0.37 -3.10
C GLU A 131 29.41 1.16 -3.26
N ARG A 132 30.56 1.84 -3.10
CA ARG A 132 30.66 3.30 -3.26
C ARG A 132 30.21 3.75 -4.65
N LYS A 133 30.62 3.01 -5.70
CA LYS A 133 30.20 3.31 -7.06
C LYS A 133 28.69 3.16 -7.24
N ALA A 134 28.06 2.18 -6.59
CA ALA A 134 26.61 2.00 -6.63
C ALA A 134 25.85 3.17 -5.99
N LEU A 135 26.41 3.81 -4.96
CA LEU A 135 25.82 5.04 -4.37
C LEU A 135 25.81 6.19 -5.37
N GLU A 136 26.88 6.38 -6.15
CA GLU A 136 26.94 7.40 -7.21
C GLU A 136 25.90 7.13 -8.29
N ASP A 137 25.77 5.87 -8.73
CA ASP A 137 24.83 5.45 -9.75
C ASP A 137 23.36 5.60 -9.25
N LEU A 138 23.09 5.30 -7.98
CA LEU A 138 21.81 5.53 -7.34
C LEU A 138 21.47 7.03 -7.24
N LYS A 139 22.47 7.87 -6.87
CA LYS A 139 22.29 9.32 -6.84
C LYS A 139 21.91 9.84 -8.21
N LYS A 140 22.71 9.49 -9.24
CA LYS A 140 22.45 9.91 -10.60
C LYS A 140 21.05 9.47 -11.05
N ARG A 141 20.67 8.22 -10.83
CA ARG A 141 19.34 7.70 -11.18
C ARG A 141 18.22 8.46 -10.47
N GLY A 142 18.40 8.76 -9.18
CA GLY A 142 17.43 9.55 -8.42
C GLY A 142 17.29 10.96 -8.99
N GLU A 143 18.38 11.64 -9.30
CA GLU A 143 18.38 12.97 -9.92
C GLU A 143 17.72 12.95 -11.31
N ASP A 144 18.04 11.95 -12.13
CA ASP A 144 17.41 11.75 -13.45
C ASP A 144 15.89 11.51 -13.35
N ASN A 145 15.42 10.96 -12.24
CA ASN A 145 13.99 10.80 -11.92
C ASN A 145 13.34 12.08 -11.33
N GLY A 146 14.13 13.11 -11.02
CA GLY A 146 13.64 14.36 -10.40
C GLY A 146 13.58 14.31 -8.86
N VAL A 147 14.36 13.45 -8.22
CA VAL A 147 14.49 13.44 -6.76
C VAL A 147 15.40 14.58 -6.34
N GLU A 148 14.90 15.48 -5.49
CA GLU A 148 15.63 16.64 -5.02
C GLU A 148 16.53 16.31 -3.81
N ASN A 149 17.53 17.15 -3.59
CA ASN A 149 18.35 17.21 -2.37
C ASN A 149 19.15 15.94 -2.04
N LEU A 150 19.38 15.04 -3.01
CA LEU A 150 20.24 13.87 -2.82
C LEU A 150 21.69 14.28 -2.58
N LYS A 151 22.33 13.71 -1.54
CA LYS A 151 23.73 14.01 -1.18
C LYS A 151 24.50 12.73 -0.96
N LEU A 152 25.68 12.61 -1.61
CA LEU A 152 26.68 11.68 -1.15
C LEU A 152 27.34 12.28 0.08
N VAL A 153 27.45 11.49 1.13
CA VAL A 153 28.05 11.86 2.42
C VAL A 153 29.17 10.86 2.72
N ASP A 154 30.25 11.37 3.31
CA ASP A 154 31.36 10.54 3.76
C ASP A 154 31.04 9.82 5.09
N GLU A 155 31.94 8.97 5.55
CA GLU A 155 31.78 8.21 6.79
C GLU A 155 31.54 9.11 8.01
N PRO A 156 32.30 10.21 8.26
CA PRO A 156 32.04 11.15 9.37
C PRO A 156 30.67 11.83 9.30
N GLU A 157 30.21 12.19 8.12
CA GLU A 157 28.89 12.82 7.93
C GLU A 157 27.75 11.81 8.13
N ALA A 158 27.91 10.58 7.58
CA ALA A 158 26.96 9.49 7.81
C ALA A 158 26.83 9.15 9.31
N GLY A 159 27.95 9.13 10.05
CA GLY A 159 27.96 8.92 11.50
C GLY A 159 27.31 10.03 12.30
N LYS A 160 27.18 11.26 11.78
CA LYS A 160 26.39 12.32 12.43
C LYS A 160 24.87 12.09 12.24
N ILE A 161 24.48 11.54 11.09
CA ILE A 161 23.08 11.23 10.80
C ILE A 161 22.64 9.99 11.59
N GLU A 162 23.43 8.91 11.50
CA GLU A 162 23.14 7.61 12.14
C GLU A 162 24.37 7.13 12.93
N PRO A 163 24.53 7.52 14.20
CA PRO A 163 25.76 7.32 14.96
C PRO A 163 26.16 5.87 15.20
N ARG A 164 25.21 4.94 15.21
CA ARG A 164 25.46 3.52 15.43
C ARG A 164 25.70 2.72 14.14
N VAL A 165 25.43 3.36 12.99
CA VAL A 165 25.50 2.69 11.69
C VAL A 165 26.92 2.71 11.15
N ARG A 166 27.43 1.52 10.86
CA ARG A 166 28.70 1.37 10.13
C ARG A 166 28.49 1.70 8.65
N SER A 167 29.32 2.58 8.11
CA SER A 167 29.30 2.87 6.68
C SER A 167 30.69 3.34 6.22
N LEU A 168 31.03 3.10 4.96
CA LEU A 168 32.17 3.68 4.27
C LEU A 168 31.80 4.96 3.50
N GLY A 169 30.58 5.43 3.66
CA GLY A 169 29.92 6.53 3.01
C GLY A 169 28.48 6.16 2.68
N ALA A 170 27.63 7.14 2.41
CA ALA A 170 26.22 6.90 2.16
C ALA A 170 25.64 7.87 1.12
N LEU A 171 24.50 7.50 0.55
CA LEU A 171 23.59 8.39 -0.16
C LEU A 171 22.49 8.83 0.80
N TYR A 172 22.44 10.11 1.14
CA TYR A 172 21.40 10.71 1.98
C TYR A 172 20.25 11.26 1.13
N SER A 173 19.03 10.87 1.48
CA SER A 173 17.79 11.30 0.85
C SER A 173 16.87 11.97 1.90
N PRO A 174 16.90 13.29 2.04
CA PRO A 174 16.07 14.01 3.01
C PRO A 174 14.57 13.99 2.68
N GLU A 175 14.22 13.71 1.43
CA GLU A 175 12.83 13.69 0.95
C GLU A 175 12.06 12.42 1.31
N THR A 176 12.74 11.40 1.84
CA THR A 176 12.14 10.16 2.30
C THR A 176 11.58 10.32 3.72
N GLY A 177 10.48 9.65 4.04
CA GLY A 177 9.92 9.66 5.39
C GLY A 177 9.01 8.46 5.63
N ILE A 178 8.25 8.52 6.72
CA ILE A 178 7.30 7.51 7.17
C ILE A 178 5.94 8.12 7.47
N LEU A 179 4.90 7.31 7.43
CA LEU A 179 3.53 7.69 7.75
C LEU A 179 2.82 6.62 8.58
N ASP A 180 1.78 7.00 9.31
CA ASP A 180 0.83 6.08 9.94
C ASP A 180 -0.17 5.56 8.90
N MET A 181 0.05 4.33 8.44
CA MET A 181 -0.80 3.67 7.43
C MET A 181 -2.23 3.49 7.90
N ALA A 182 -2.42 3.15 9.18
CA ALA A 182 -3.76 2.93 9.74
C ALA A 182 -4.53 4.25 9.84
N ALA A 183 -3.89 5.33 10.29
CA ALA A 183 -4.48 6.66 10.28
C ALA A 183 -4.81 7.12 8.86
N TYR A 184 -3.91 6.87 7.89
CA TYR A 184 -4.13 7.21 6.49
C TYR A 184 -5.37 6.51 5.93
N MET A 185 -5.52 5.19 6.14
CA MET A 185 -6.69 4.45 5.68
C MET A 185 -7.99 4.93 6.34
N ARG A 186 -7.98 5.20 7.66
CA ARG A 186 -9.15 5.75 8.36
C ARG A 186 -9.56 7.12 7.83
N VAL A 187 -8.60 7.98 7.57
CA VAL A 187 -8.87 9.33 7.07
C VAL A 187 -9.42 9.29 5.65
N ILE A 188 -8.80 8.54 4.74
CA ILE A 188 -9.28 8.47 3.35
C ILE A 188 -10.68 7.83 3.29
N GLU A 189 -10.98 6.81 4.08
CA GLU A 189 -12.34 6.24 4.17
C GLU A 189 -13.38 7.30 4.60
N ARG A 190 -13.03 8.12 5.60
CA ARG A 190 -13.89 9.23 6.04
C ARG A 190 -14.10 10.25 4.92
N MET A 191 -13.05 10.59 4.18
CA MET A 191 -13.13 11.52 3.06
C MET A 191 -14.00 10.99 1.92
N LEU A 192 -13.88 9.70 1.60
CA LEU A 192 -14.72 9.04 0.60
C LEU A 192 -16.20 9.13 0.96
N LYS A 193 -16.54 8.81 2.22
CA LYS A 193 -17.92 8.94 2.73
C LYS A 193 -18.44 10.37 2.66
N GLY A 194 -17.59 11.35 2.99
CA GLY A 194 -17.91 12.78 2.92
C GLY A 194 -18.16 13.28 1.49
N LEU A 195 -17.57 12.63 0.47
CA LEU A 195 -17.79 12.89 -0.95
C LEU A 195 -18.96 12.10 -1.56
N GLY A 196 -19.67 11.30 -0.77
CA GLY A 196 -20.79 10.50 -1.24
C GLY A 196 -20.39 9.21 -1.97
N VAL A 197 -19.14 8.76 -1.84
CA VAL A 197 -18.73 7.46 -2.39
C VAL A 197 -19.45 6.35 -1.64
N SER A 198 -20.12 5.47 -2.39
CA SER A 198 -20.74 4.25 -1.87
C SER A 198 -19.69 3.18 -1.66
N ILE A 199 -19.48 2.78 -0.39
CA ILE A 199 -18.48 1.76 -0.02
C ILE A 199 -19.20 0.48 0.38
N ALA A 200 -19.07 -0.57 -0.43
CA ALA A 200 -19.56 -1.91 -0.11
C ALA A 200 -18.42 -2.78 0.41
N LYS A 201 -18.52 -3.18 1.68
CA LYS A 201 -17.60 -4.10 2.38
C LYS A 201 -18.28 -4.88 3.51
N PRO A 202 -18.02 -6.17 3.70
CA PRO A 202 -17.35 -7.06 2.76
C PRO A 202 -18.20 -7.27 1.50
N CYS A 203 -17.58 -7.16 0.31
CA CYS A 203 -18.24 -7.33 -0.96
C CYS A 203 -17.22 -7.81 -2.01
N GLU A 204 -17.25 -9.09 -2.34
CA GLU A 204 -16.38 -9.71 -3.31
C GLU A 204 -17.02 -9.70 -4.70
N VAL A 205 -16.25 -9.33 -5.73
CA VAL A 205 -16.65 -9.45 -7.13
C VAL A 205 -16.39 -10.87 -7.60
N LEU A 206 -17.44 -11.56 -8.03
CA LEU A 206 -17.44 -12.97 -8.43
C LEU A 206 -17.33 -13.16 -9.95
N SER A 207 -17.89 -12.22 -10.72
CA SER A 207 -17.78 -12.21 -12.19
C SER A 207 -18.06 -10.82 -12.74
N VAL A 208 -17.54 -10.57 -13.94
CA VAL A 208 -17.80 -9.38 -14.75
C VAL A 208 -18.15 -9.87 -16.15
N ASP A 209 -19.30 -9.47 -16.68
CA ASP A 209 -19.71 -9.81 -18.04
C ASP A 209 -19.28 -8.75 -19.07
N ASP A 210 -19.62 -9.01 -20.33
CA ASP A 210 -19.28 -8.15 -21.46
C ASP A 210 -19.98 -6.78 -21.47
N HIS A 211 -20.99 -6.58 -20.65
CA HIS A 211 -21.76 -5.35 -20.53
C HIS A 211 -21.41 -4.55 -19.26
N ASN A 212 -20.33 -4.91 -18.55
CA ASN A 212 -19.96 -4.38 -17.25
C ASN A 212 -20.97 -4.65 -16.13
N ASN A 213 -21.76 -5.74 -16.24
CA ASN A 213 -22.51 -6.24 -15.11
C ASN A 213 -21.55 -6.98 -14.16
N LEU A 214 -21.53 -6.54 -12.92
CA LEU A 214 -20.75 -7.16 -11.84
C LEU A 214 -21.68 -8.00 -10.98
N ARG A 215 -21.39 -9.30 -10.87
CA ARG A 215 -22.01 -10.15 -9.86
C ARG A 215 -21.10 -10.18 -8.63
N THR A 216 -21.65 -9.86 -7.48
CA THR A 216 -20.93 -9.81 -6.21
C THR A 216 -21.56 -10.70 -5.15
N THR A 217 -20.89 -10.88 -4.02
CA THR A 217 -21.44 -11.60 -2.85
C THR A 217 -22.65 -10.88 -2.21
N ARG A 218 -22.94 -9.63 -2.63
CA ARG A 218 -24.06 -8.82 -2.11
C ARG A 218 -25.18 -8.56 -3.09
N GLY A 219 -25.02 -8.97 -4.35
CA GLY A 219 -25.99 -8.75 -5.42
C GLY A 219 -25.30 -8.39 -6.74
N GLU A 220 -26.10 -7.94 -7.68
CA GLU A 220 -25.63 -7.56 -9.02
C GLU A 220 -25.75 -6.06 -9.23
N MET A 221 -24.83 -5.50 -10.01
CA MET A 221 -24.81 -4.09 -10.39
C MET A 221 -24.22 -3.92 -11.78
N GLU A 222 -24.65 -2.88 -12.47
CA GLU A 222 -24.07 -2.43 -13.74
C GLU A 222 -23.21 -1.17 -13.53
N ALA A 223 -22.10 -1.05 -14.26
CA ALA A 223 -21.23 0.12 -14.19
C ALA A 223 -20.84 0.60 -15.60
N ASP A 224 -20.86 1.92 -15.83
CA ASP A 224 -20.35 2.51 -17.07
C ASP A 224 -18.84 2.30 -17.22
N MET A 225 -18.13 2.22 -16.09
CA MET A 225 -16.69 2.08 -16.02
C MET A 225 -16.27 1.14 -14.88
N ILE A 226 -15.30 0.28 -15.15
CA ILE A 226 -14.71 -0.60 -14.15
C ILE A 226 -13.23 -0.26 -13.98
N ILE A 227 -12.80 -0.04 -12.73
CA ILE A 227 -11.40 0.18 -12.39
C ILE A 227 -10.95 -0.93 -11.44
N ASN A 228 -10.12 -1.82 -11.96
CA ASN A 228 -9.52 -2.90 -11.19
C ASN A 228 -8.28 -2.40 -10.44
N ALA A 229 -8.44 -2.17 -9.15
CA ALA A 229 -7.38 -1.82 -8.19
C ALA A 229 -7.25 -2.89 -7.09
N ALA A 230 -7.54 -4.16 -7.41
CA ALA A 230 -7.65 -5.28 -6.48
C ALA A 230 -6.28 -5.83 -5.96
N GLY A 231 -5.17 -5.09 -6.16
CA GLY A 231 -3.87 -5.40 -5.57
C GLY A 231 -3.41 -6.83 -5.87
N LEU A 232 -3.26 -7.67 -4.85
CA LEU A 232 -2.85 -9.08 -4.98
C LEU A 232 -3.80 -9.93 -5.85
N HIS A 233 -5.06 -9.52 -6.00
CA HIS A 233 -6.07 -10.24 -6.78
C HIS A 233 -6.41 -9.55 -8.11
N SER A 234 -5.63 -8.54 -8.51
CA SER A 234 -5.93 -7.76 -9.73
C SER A 234 -5.80 -8.57 -11.01
N ASP A 235 -4.98 -9.62 -11.05
CA ASP A 235 -4.89 -10.60 -12.13
C ASP A 235 -6.18 -11.42 -12.28
N HIS A 236 -6.81 -11.82 -11.17
CA HIS A 236 -8.09 -12.55 -11.19
C HIS A 236 -9.22 -11.67 -11.77
N ILE A 237 -9.31 -10.42 -11.31
CA ILE A 237 -10.30 -9.48 -11.86
C ILE A 237 -10.02 -9.17 -13.33
N ALA A 238 -8.76 -9.01 -13.72
CA ALA A 238 -8.38 -8.80 -15.12
C ALA A 238 -8.81 -9.99 -15.99
N LYS A 239 -8.59 -11.23 -15.52
CA LYS A 239 -9.02 -12.45 -16.20
C LYS A 239 -10.55 -12.54 -16.34
N MET A 240 -11.32 -12.14 -15.32
CA MET A 240 -12.79 -12.05 -15.41
C MET A 240 -13.24 -11.09 -16.53
N CYS A 241 -12.42 -10.08 -16.82
CA CYS A 241 -12.64 -9.10 -17.89
C CYS A 241 -12.04 -9.51 -19.24
N GLY A 242 -11.52 -10.75 -19.39
CA GLY A 242 -10.94 -11.27 -20.63
C GLY A 242 -9.49 -10.83 -20.89
N VAL A 243 -8.78 -10.27 -19.90
CA VAL A 243 -7.34 -9.95 -19.97
C VAL A 243 -6.56 -11.16 -19.49
N GLU A 244 -5.84 -11.81 -20.38
CA GLU A 244 -5.11 -13.05 -20.11
C GLU A 244 -3.59 -12.86 -20.12
N GLY A 245 -2.86 -13.88 -19.65
CA GLY A 245 -1.40 -13.93 -19.66
C GLY A 245 -0.72 -13.20 -18.50
N TYR A 246 -1.48 -12.54 -17.62
CA TYR A 246 -0.98 -11.90 -16.42
C TYR A 246 -1.23 -12.76 -15.18
N GLU A 247 -0.21 -12.88 -14.34
CA GLU A 247 -0.27 -13.63 -13.09
C GLU A 247 0.44 -12.85 -11.98
N ILE A 248 -0.16 -12.77 -10.80
CA ILE A 248 0.46 -12.22 -9.62
C ILE A 248 0.93 -13.35 -8.71
N ILE A 249 2.25 -13.43 -8.54
CA ILE A 249 2.91 -14.30 -7.58
C ILE A 249 3.26 -13.44 -6.36
N PRO A 250 2.74 -13.75 -5.16
CA PRO A 250 3.07 -12.98 -3.98
C PRO A 250 4.54 -13.16 -3.60
N HIS A 251 5.25 -12.06 -3.33
CA HIS A 251 6.56 -12.11 -2.70
C HIS A 251 6.43 -11.62 -1.27
N LYS A 252 6.58 -12.55 -0.34
CA LYS A 252 6.44 -12.33 1.09
C LYS A 252 7.57 -11.45 1.61
N GLY A 253 7.22 -10.52 2.49
CA GLY A 253 8.15 -9.69 3.24
C GLY A 253 7.83 -9.79 4.72
N ASP A 254 8.60 -10.57 5.45
CA ASP A 254 8.49 -10.73 6.88
C ASP A 254 9.27 -9.63 7.59
N TYR A 255 8.81 -9.22 8.76
CA TYR A 255 9.41 -8.21 9.61
C TYR A 255 9.60 -8.71 11.03
N TYR A 256 10.71 -8.32 11.63
CA TYR A 256 10.92 -8.32 13.07
C TYR A 256 10.96 -6.90 13.60
N ASN A 257 10.69 -6.74 14.87
CA ASN A 257 10.71 -5.45 15.56
C ASN A 257 11.71 -5.47 16.70
N THR A 258 12.14 -4.28 17.10
CA THR A 258 12.81 -4.07 18.39
C THR A 258 12.40 -2.72 18.97
N THR A 259 12.29 -2.65 20.30
CA THR A 259 12.11 -1.41 21.07
C THR A 259 13.44 -0.70 21.37
N GLU A 260 14.56 -1.29 20.95
CA GLU A 260 15.86 -0.61 21.06
C GLU A 260 15.94 0.53 20.04
N GLU A 261 16.46 1.67 20.44
CA GLU A 261 16.77 2.77 19.52
C GLU A 261 18.02 2.42 18.71
N VAL A 262 17.81 1.69 17.60
CA VAL A 262 18.88 1.20 16.73
C VAL A 262 19.29 2.27 15.73
N VAL A 263 18.29 2.94 15.14
CA VAL A 263 18.47 3.98 14.12
C VAL A 263 17.56 5.17 14.42
N ARG A 264 17.96 6.34 13.94
CA ARG A 264 17.19 7.59 14.08
C ARG A 264 16.17 7.78 12.96
N GLY A 265 16.44 7.23 11.78
CA GLY A 265 15.58 7.36 10.60
C GLY A 265 15.47 6.05 9.84
N LEU A 266 15.79 6.09 8.57
CA LEU A 266 15.73 4.96 7.64
C LEU A 266 17.14 4.60 7.16
N VAL A 267 17.56 3.38 7.39
CA VAL A 267 18.89 2.87 6.99
C VAL A 267 18.74 1.65 6.10
N TYR A 268 19.24 1.76 4.89
CA TYR A 268 19.15 0.73 3.86
C TYR A 268 20.57 0.36 3.40
N PRO A 269 20.87 -0.91 3.14
CA PRO A 269 22.08 -1.27 2.43
C PRO A 269 21.97 -0.87 0.94
N VAL A 270 23.10 -0.86 0.24
CA VAL A 270 23.08 -0.85 -1.23
C VAL A 270 22.41 -2.12 -1.71
N PRO A 271 21.40 -2.06 -2.61
CA PRO A 271 20.75 -3.25 -3.13
C PRO A 271 21.74 -4.18 -3.85
N ASP A 272 21.74 -5.44 -3.47
CA ASP A 272 22.54 -6.51 -4.06
C ASP A 272 21.84 -7.25 -5.21
N SER A 273 20.51 -7.06 -5.31
CA SER A 273 19.71 -7.71 -6.34
C SER A 273 18.57 -6.80 -6.86
N PRO A 274 18.09 -7.02 -8.09
CA PRO A 274 16.94 -6.28 -8.63
C PRO A 274 15.60 -6.67 -7.96
N HIS A 275 15.59 -7.71 -7.12
CA HIS A 275 14.37 -8.26 -6.52
C HIS A 275 14.15 -7.81 -5.08
N SER A 276 15.19 -7.37 -4.39
CA SER A 276 15.17 -6.96 -2.99
C SER A 276 16.06 -5.76 -2.74
N LEU A 277 15.68 -4.93 -1.77
CA LEU A 277 16.53 -3.85 -1.24
C LEU A 277 17.38 -4.34 -0.04
N GLY A 278 17.39 -5.64 0.24
CA GLY A 278 18.00 -6.22 1.44
C GLY A 278 17.19 -5.96 2.71
N ILE A 279 17.62 -6.58 3.81
CA ILE A 279 17.10 -6.26 5.15
C ILE A 279 17.52 -4.82 5.48
N HIS A 280 16.57 -3.99 5.85
CA HIS A 280 16.82 -2.60 6.23
C HIS A 280 16.18 -2.26 7.57
N LEU A 281 16.57 -1.13 8.14
CA LEU A 281 16.12 -0.66 9.43
C LEU A 281 15.24 0.57 9.24
N THR A 282 14.04 0.53 9.79
CA THR A 282 13.05 1.60 9.65
C THR A 282 12.56 2.03 11.02
N ARG A 283 12.92 3.24 11.45
CA ARG A 283 12.31 3.85 12.63
C ARG A 283 10.83 4.09 12.38
N THR A 284 9.96 3.66 13.29
CA THR A 284 8.52 3.89 13.20
C THR A 284 8.12 5.14 13.98
N LEU A 285 6.88 5.63 13.74
CA LEU A 285 6.29 6.72 14.52
C LEU A 285 6.03 6.33 15.98
N GLY A 286 5.93 5.04 16.28
CA GLY A 286 5.81 4.47 17.62
C GLY A 286 7.14 4.22 18.32
N GLU A 287 8.25 4.77 17.78
CA GLU A 287 9.59 4.65 18.33
C GLU A 287 10.23 3.24 18.32
N GLU A 288 9.58 2.27 17.71
CA GLU A 288 10.17 0.97 17.41
C GLU A 288 11.03 1.03 16.15
N THR A 289 11.93 0.07 16.00
CA THR A 289 12.65 -0.16 14.75
C THR A 289 12.15 -1.45 14.11
N LEU A 290 11.62 -1.34 12.87
CA LEU A 290 11.34 -2.49 12.01
C LEU A 290 12.66 -2.96 11.38
N ILE A 291 12.88 -4.26 11.40
CA ILE A 291 14.00 -4.96 10.76
C ILE A 291 13.42 -5.82 9.64
N GLY A 292 13.80 -5.55 8.43
CA GLY A 292 13.20 -6.17 7.25
C GLY A 292 12.74 -5.13 6.22
N PRO A 293 11.97 -5.57 5.21
CA PRO A 293 11.41 -6.92 5.07
C PRO A 293 12.37 -7.91 4.40
N SER A 294 12.12 -9.20 4.60
CA SER A 294 12.65 -10.23 3.72
C SER A 294 12.02 -10.18 2.32
N ALA A 295 12.49 -11.02 1.39
CA ALA A 295 11.92 -11.11 0.05
C ALA A 295 11.92 -12.57 -0.43
N VAL A 296 10.87 -13.30 -0.09
CA VAL A 296 10.73 -14.72 -0.42
C VAL A 296 9.52 -14.94 -1.32
N PRO A 297 9.65 -15.67 -2.45
CA PRO A 297 8.49 -16.07 -3.25
C PRO A 297 7.50 -16.86 -2.40
N GLY A 298 6.22 -16.50 -2.47
CA GLY A 298 5.10 -17.18 -1.83
C GLY A 298 4.23 -17.90 -2.85
N SER A 299 3.38 -18.80 -2.38
CA SER A 299 2.38 -19.49 -3.20
C SER A 299 0.96 -19.05 -2.90
N ASP A 300 0.71 -18.55 -1.70
CA ASP A 300 -0.59 -18.07 -1.24
C ASP A 300 -0.57 -16.55 -1.05
N LYS A 301 -1.51 -15.87 -1.70
CA LYS A 301 -1.66 -14.41 -1.66
C LYS A 301 -2.09 -13.87 -0.30
N GLU A 302 -2.65 -14.73 0.54
CA GLU A 302 -3.21 -14.40 1.86
C GLU A 302 -2.47 -15.09 3.03
N ASP A 303 -1.35 -15.76 2.77
CA ASP A 303 -0.47 -16.26 3.82
C ASP A 303 0.36 -15.10 4.42
N TYR A 304 0.10 -14.78 5.69
CA TYR A 304 0.79 -13.75 6.46
C TYR A 304 1.57 -14.30 7.65
N GLU A 305 1.82 -15.62 7.71
CA GLU A 305 2.70 -16.21 8.70
C GLU A 305 4.15 -15.83 8.44
N ILE A 306 4.89 -15.45 9.47
CA ILE A 306 6.34 -15.20 9.38
C ILE A 306 7.05 -16.55 9.21
N ARG A 307 7.79 -16.69 8.10
CA ARG A 307 8.49 -17.92 7.74
C ARG A 307 9.98 -17.74 7.50
N THR A 308 10.43 -16.49 7.28
CA THR A 308 11.85 -16.20 7.12
C THR A 308 12.57 -16.47 8.43
N PRO A 309 13.69 -17.22 8.41
CA PRO A 309 14.50 -17.47 9.60
C PRO A 309 14.91 -16.19 10.30
N ARG A 310 14.84 -16.17 11.62
CA ARG A 310 15.20 -15.02 12.45
C ARG A 310 16.62 -14.56 12.20
N GLU A 311 17.51 -15.49 11.94
CA GLU A 311 18.93 -15.29 11.71
C GLU A 311 19.19 -14.35 10.53
N GLU A 312 18.37 -14.37 9.47
CA GLU A 312 18.50 -13.43 8.34
C GLU A 312 18.32 -11.97 8.78
N PHE A 313 17.41 -11.71 9.71
CA PHE A 313 17.17 -10.37 10.24
C PHE A 313 18.29 -9.94 11.19
N GLU A 314 18.81 -10.86 11.99
CA GLU A 314 19.97 -10.62 12.87
C GLU A 314 21.21 -10.27 12.05
N GLU A 315 21.54 -11.06 11.05
CA GLU A 315 22.67 -10.83 10.14
C GLU A 315 22.55 -9.49 9.41
N GLY A 316 21.37 -9.21 8.83
CA GLY A 316 21.12 -7.96 8.14
C GLY A 316 21.25 -6.73 9.04
N ALA A 317 20.74 -6.81 10.27
CA ALA A 317 20.88 -5.72 11.26
C ALA A 317 22.34 -5.55 11.72
N LEU A 318 23.03 -6.63 12.06
CA LEU A 318 24.43 -6.62 12.50
C LEU A 318 25.39 -6.12 11.41
N ALA A 319 25.09 -6.37 10.13
CA ALA A 319 25.90 -5.85 9.03
C ALA A 319 25.96 -4.31 9.05
N MET A 320 24.86 -3.66 9.39
CA MET A 320 24.76 -2.21 9.46
C MET A 320 25.04 -1.64 10.86
N VAL A 321 24.67 -2.35 11.93
CA VAL A 321 24.80 -1.92 13.32
C VAL A 321 25.48 -3.02 14.15
N PRO A 322 26.84 -3.06 14.17
CA PRO A 322 27.61 -4.17 14.76
C PRO A 322 27.41 -4.38 16.28
N ASP A 323 26.98 -3.35 17.01
CA ASP A 323 26.69 -3.38 18.43
C ASP A 323 25.22 -3.65 18.77
N PHE A 324 24.41 -4.02 17.78
CA PHE A 324 22.99 -4.30 17.95
C PHE A 324 22.75 -5.55 18.82
N ASN A 325 21.85 -5.42 19.79
CA ASN A 325 21.49 -6.56 20.63
C ASN A 325 20.41 -7.43 19.97
N VAL A 326 20.83 -8.43 19.21
CA VAL A 326 19.93 -9.36 18.49
C VAL A 326 18.95 -10.10 19.41
N HIS A 327 19.23 -10.24 20.73
CA HIS A 327 18.30 -10.90 21.65
C HIS A 327 17.03 -10.06 21.92
N ARG A 328 16.99 -8.78 21.49
CA ARG A 328 15.87 -7.88 21.71
C ARG A 328 14.89 -7.83 20.53
N ILE A 329 15.11 -8.62 19.48
CA ILE A 329 14.16 -8.69 18.38
C ILE A 329 13.01 -9.65 18.67
N TYR A 330 11.84 -9.32 18.18
CA TYR A 330 10.64 -10.16 18.28
C TYR A 330 9.86 -10.12 16.97
N PRO A 331 9.05 -11.18 16.66
CA PRO A 331 8.26 -11.22 15.43
C PRO A 331 7.34 -10.01 15.31
N GLY A 332 7.36 -9.36 14.15
CA GLY A 332 6.47 -8.28 13.81
C GLY A 332 5.26 -8.77 13.03
N TYR A 333 5.27 -8.53 11.74
CA TYR A 333 4.20 -8.95 10.81
C TYR A 333 4.79 -9.34 9.46
N SER A 334 3.92 -9.88 8.60
CA SER A 334 4.24 -10.21 7.22
C SER A 334 3.34 -9.44 6.25
N GLY A 335 3.86 -9.15 5.06
CA GLY A 335 3.12 -8.56 3.95
C GLY A 335 3.48 -9.21 2.63
N ASN A 336 2.57 -9.20 1.67
CA ASN A 336 2.76 -9.77 0.35
C ASN A 336 2.87 -8.67 -0.71
N ARG A 337 3.99 -8.69 -1.50
CA ARG A 337 4.17 -7.83 -2.67
C ARG A 337 3.53 -8.50 -3.89
N PRO A 338 2.66 -7.81 -4.63
CA PRO A 338 2.06 -8.35 -5.86
C PRO A 338 3.07 -8.33 -7.02
N LYS A 339 3.99 -9.28 -7.08
CA LYS A 339 4.91 -9.41 -8.23
C LYS A 339 4.15 -9.90 -9.45
N LEU A 340 4.17 -9.07 -10.50
CA LEU A 340 3.44 -9.34 -11.73
C LEU A 340 4.31 -10.09 -12.74
N TYR A 341 3.77 -11.16 -13.29
CA TYR A 341 4.36 -11.86 -14.42
C TYR A 341 3.42 -11.74 -15.62
N HIS A 342 4.00 -11.57 -16.81
CA HIS A 342 3.28 -11.64 -18.07
C HIS A 342 3.92 -12.73 -18.93
N GLN A 343 3.16 -13.76 -19.25
CA GLN A 343 3.66 -14.96 -19.97
C GLN A 343 4.94 -15.54 -19.34
N GLY A 344 4.97 -15.61 -18.01
CA GLY A 344 6.11 -16.13 -17.25
C GLY A 344 7.29 -15.14 -17.07
N VAL A 345 7.22 -13.94 -17.64
CA VAL A 345 8.28 -12.91 -17.53
C VAL A 345 7.90 -11.87 -16.46
N LEU A 346 8.79 -11.68 -15.46
CA LEU A 346 8.59 -10.69 -14.41
C LEU A 346 8.49 -9.26 -15.00
N GLN A 347 7.44 -8.57 -14.65
CA GLN A 347 7.25 -7.15 -14.96
C GLN A 347 7.86 -6.31 -13.84
N THR A 348 8.82 -5.46 -14.16
CA THR A 348 9.55 -4.65 -13.18
C THR A 348 8.92 -3.27 -12.95
N ASP A 349 8.01 -2.83 -13.83
CA ASP A 349 7.27 -1.56 -13.71
C ASP A 349 5.79 -1.82 -13.38
N PHE A 350 5.05 -0.77 -13.06
CA PHE A 350 3.59 -0.81 -12.96
C PHE A 350 2.98 -1.06 -14.35
N VAL A 351 1.97 -1.91 -14.40
CA VAL A 351 1.21 -2.16 -15.62
C VAL A 351 -0.20 -1.60 -15.42
N ILE A 352 -0.53 -0.54 -16.17
CA ILE A 352 -1.86 0.08 -16.16
C ILE A 352 -2.44 -0.05 -17.57
N LEU A 353 -3.41 -0.96 -17.71
CA LEU A 353 -4.01 -1.30 -18.99
C LEU A 353 -5.37 -0.62 -19.13
N LYS A 354 -5.55 0.13 -20.23
CA LYS A 354 -6.88 0.56 -20.68
C LYS A 354 -7.41 -0.49 -21.66
N GLN A 355 -8.55 -1.05 -21.35
CA GLN A 355 -9.29 -1.96 -22.20
C GLN A 355 -10.50 -1.24 -22.79
N GLU A 356 -11.06 -1.77 -23.88
CA GLU A 356 -12.37 -1.37 -24.38
C GLU A 356 -13.45 -1.49 -23.29
N LYS A 357 -14.63 -0.94 -23.54
CA LYS A 357 -15.73 -0.92 -22.56
C LYS A 357 -15.44 -0.12 -21.28
N ARG A 358 -14.50 0.86 -21.38
CA ARG A 358 -14.09 1.75 -20.28
C ARG A 358 -13.59 0.97 -19.04
N ARG A 359 -12.77 -0.05 -19.24
CA ARG A 359 -12.12 -0.81 -18.18
C ARG A 359 -10.66 -0.38 -18.04
N VAL A 360 -10.20 -0.25 -16.79
CA VAL A 360 -8.79 0.02 -16.47
C VAL A 360 -8.31 -0.99 -15.43
N HIS A 361 -7.20 -1.66 -15.71
CA HIS A 361 -6.61 -2.66 -14.83
C HIS A 361 -5.26 -2.17 -14.33
N LEU A 362 -5.10 -2.08 -13.00
CA LEU A 362 -3.85 -1.77 -12.33
C LEU A 362 -3.23 -3.07 -11.84
N LEU A 363 -2.20 -3.54 -12.53
CA LEU A 363 -1.55 -4.82 -12.28
C LEU A 363 -0.14 -4.60 -11.72
N GLY A 364 0.24 -5.39 -10.72
CA GLY A 364 1.57 -5.33 -10.14
C GLY A 364 1.88 -4.02 -9.40
N ILE A 365 0.89 -3.41 -8.77
CA ILE A 365 1.10 -2.19 -7.97
C ILE A 365 1.68 -2.59 -6.60
N GLU A 366 2.99 -2.85 -6.58
CA GLU A 366 3.81 -3.05 -5.39
C GLU A 366 4.45 -1.72 -4.92
N SER A 367 5.55 -1.76 -4.13
CA SER A 367 6.33 -0.54 -3.85
C SER A 367 6.81 0.11 -5.18
N PRO A 368 6.59 1.42 -5.34
CA PRO A 368 6.20 2.45 -4.37
C PRO A 368 4.70 2.78 -4.34
N GLY A 369 3.81 1.83 -4.52
CA GLY A 369 2.36 2.04 -4.68
C GLY A 369 1.71 2.89 -3.59
N LEU A 370 2.13 2.75 -2.31
CA LEU A 370 1.66 3.58 -1.20
C LEU A 370 1.96 5.06 -1.45
N THR A 371 3.22 5.38 -1.73
CA THR A 371 3.68 6.74 -2.05
C THR A 371 3.04 7.27 -3.34
N ALA A 372 2.91 6.41 -4.34
CA ALA A 372 2.44 6.77 -5.66
C ALA A 372 0.90 6.84 -5.77
N ALA A 373 0.15 6.37 -4.76
CA ALA A 373 -1.30 6.21 -4.84
C ALA A 373 -2.06 7.45 -5.34
N PRO A 374 -1.82 8.68 -4.83
CA PRO A 374 -2.51 9.86 -5.35
C PRO A 374 -2.10 10.21 -6.79
N ALA A 375 -0.83 9.99 -7.18
CA ALA A 375 -0.38 10.21 -8.56
C ALA A 375 -0.89 9.13 -9.53
N ILE A 376 -1.04 7.88 -9.07
CA ILE A 376 -1.72 6.83 -9.83
C ILE A 376 -3.17 7.24 -10.10
N ALA A 377 -3.87 7.81 -9.12
CA ALA A 377 -5.23 8.29 -9.30
C ALA A 377 -5.31 9.45 -10.32
N GLU A 378 -4.36 10.42 -10.30
CA GLU A 378 -4.25 11.44 -11.33
C GLU A 378 -4.03 10.82 -12.72
N TYR A 379 -3.12 9.84 -12.82
CA TYR A 379 -2.81 9.16 -14.08
C TYR A 379 -4.03 8.40 -14.62
N VAL A 380 -4.70 7.60 -13.78
CA VAL A 380 -5.94 6.89 -14.17
C VAL A 380 -7.00 7.87 -14.65
N ALA A 381 -7.20 8.99 -13.98
CA ALA A 381 -8.15 10.02 -14.41
C ALA A 381 -7.84 10.61 -15.81
N THR A 382 -6.57 10.58 -16.25
CA THR A 382 -6.21 10.94 -17.63
C THR A 382 -6.44 9.80 -18.63
N VAL A 383 -6.22 8.54 -18.21
CA VAL A 383 -6.37 7.35 -19.06
C VAL A 383 -7.84 7.10 -19.43
N ILE A 384 -8.76 7.42 -18.52
CA ILE A 384 -10.21 7.17 -18.72
C ILE A 384 -10.90 8.23 -19.61
N LYS A 385 -10.30 9.38 -19.77
CA LYS A 385 -10.74 10.42 -20.72
C LYS A 385 -10.46 10.00 -22.15
#